data_f24d7e403a2a684538a3ac3fcfe66257
#
_entry.id   f24d7e403a2a684538a3ac3fcfe66257
#
_cell.length_a   1.000
_cell.length_b   1.000
_cell.length_c   1.000
_cell.angle_alpha   90.00
_cell.angle_beta   90.00
_cell.angle_gamma   90.00
#
_symmetry.space_group_name_H-M   'P 1'
#
loop_
_entity.id
_entity.type
_entity.pdbx_description
1 polymer ?
#
loop_
_entity_poly.entity_id
_entity_poly.type
_entity_poly.pdbx_seq_one_letter_code
_entity_poly.pdbx_strand_id
1 'polypeptide(L)'
;MTTTEKSADLVGRILIAAIFVIAGVSKIGTYAGTQAYMVSAGVPGALLPMVIALEVLGGIALIVGYRTRIVAIAMAAFTVAAAFLFHSAPDQVQQAMLMKNLAIAGGLLILTSRNGGSWSLDARNAGLSAPGNLLRNF
;
A
#
# COMPACT_ATOMS: atom_id res chain seq x y z
N MET A 1 3.39 -21.75 8.66
CA MET A 1 3.85 -20.49 9.27
C MET A 1 3.81 -20.60 10.78
N THR A 2 4.92 -20.26 11.40
CA THR A 2 5.01 -20.12 12.86
C THR A 2 4.23 -18.87 13.32
N THR A 3 3.94 -18.76 14.63
CA THR A 3 3.28 -17.56 15.19
C THR A 3 4.14 -16.32 14.96
N THR A 4 5.46 -16.44 15.05
CA THR A 4 6.40 -15.34 14.77
C THR A 4 6.30 -14.84 13.33
N GLU A 5 6.22 -15.75 12.37
CA GLU A 5 6.06 -15.38 10.95
C GLU A 5 4.72 -14.71 10.67
N LYS A 6 3.64 -15.19 11.29
CA LYS A 6 2.30 -14.58 11.20
C LYS A 6 2.28 -13.16 11.78
N SER A 7 2.92 -12.97 12.93
CA SER A 7 3.03 -11.67 13.56
C SER A 7 3.88 -10.70 12.74
N ALA A 8 5.02 -11.16 12.23
CA ALA A 8 5.90 -10.34 11.40
C ALA A 8 5.20 -9.89 10.10
N ASP A 9 4.45 -10.79 9.47
CA ASP A 9 3.66 -10.46 8.27
C ASP A 9 2.59 -9.41 8.58
N LEU A 10 1.80 -9.61 9.64
CA LEU A 10 0.77 -8.65 10.05
C LEU A 10 1.36 -7.28 10.39
N VAL A 11 2.39 -7.24 11.22
CA VAL A 11 3.06 -6.00 11.61
C VAL A 11 3.68 -5.30 10.40
N GLY A 12 4.34 -6.04 9.51
CA GLY A 12 4.91 -5.51 8.27
C GLY A 12 3.85 -4.86 7.39
N ARG A 13 2.69 -5.50 7.21
CA ARG A 13 1.56 -4.95 6.46
C ARG A 13 1.03 -3.66 7.09
N ILE A 14 0.86 -3.64 8.40
CA ILE A 14 0.39 -2.46 9.12
C ILE A 14 1.38 -1.31 8.96
N LEU A 15 2.67 -1.55 9.13
CA LEU A 15 3.70 -0.52 9.02
C LEU A 15 3.78 0.08 7.60
N ILE A 16 3.75 -0.76 6.57
CA ILE A 16 3.75 -0.28 5.18
C ILE A 16 2.44 0.48 4.88
N ALA A 17 1.31 -0.06 5.29
CA ALA A 17 0.02 0.54 5.02
C ALA A 17 -0.18 1.88 5.75
N ALA A 18 0.36 2.02 6.95
CA ALA A 18 0.23 3.23 7.76
C ALA A 18 0.74 4.48 7.04
N ILE A 19 1.85 4.39 6.31
CA ILE A 19 2.39 5.53 5.59
C ILE A 19 1.41 6.03 4.51
N PHE A 20 0.72 5.11 3.83
CA PHE A 20 -0.25 5.47 2.79
C PHE A 20 -1.53 6.06 3.37
N VAL A 21 -2.08 5.45 4.42
CA VAL A 21 -3.28 5.97 5.09
C VAL A 21 -3.02 7.37 5.63
N ILE A 22 -1.92 7.57 6.34
CA ILE A 22 -1.52 8.87 6.89
C ILE A 22 -1.30 9.88 5.77
N ALA A 23 -0.60 9.51 4.71
CA ALA A 23 -0.34 10.39 3.57
C ALA A 23 -1.63 10.78 2.83
N GLY A 24 -2.53 9.82 2.60
CA GLY A 24 -3.82 10.07 1.95
C GLY A 24 -4.72 10.98 2.78
N VAL A 25 -4.85 10.72 4.07
CA VAL A 25 -5.63 11.57 4.99
C VAL A 25 -5.04 12.98 5.08
N SER A 26 -3.71 13.09 5.17
CA SER A 26 -3.01 14.38 5.21
C SER A 26 -3.30 15.23 3.96
N LYS A 27 -3.37 14.60 2.78
CA LYS A 27 -3.70 15.29 1.52
C LYS A 27 -5.12 15.89 1.50
N ILE A 28 -6.03 15.33 2.26
CA ILE A 28 -7.37 15.89 2.41
C ILE A 28 -7.29 17.26 3.12
N GLY A 29 -6.49 17.34 4.18
CA GLY A 29 -6.29 18.59 4.94
C GLY A 29 -5.48 19.66 4.19
N THR A 30 -4.64 19.26 3.25
CA THR A 30 -3.78 20.14 2.45
C THR A 30 -4.13 20.10 0.96
N TYR A 31 -5.41 19.92 0.63
CA TYR A 31 -5.87 19.57 -0.72
C TYR A 31 -5.39 20.57 -1.79
N ALA A 32 -5.66 21.86 -1.62
CA ALA A 32 -5.26 22.88 -2.60
C ALA A 32 -3.74 22.97 -2.78
N GLY A 33 -2.98 22.91 -1.69
CA GLY A 33 -1.52 22.91 -1.73
C GLY A 33 -0.96 21.66 -2.40
N THR A 34 -1.57 20.52 -2.17
CA THR A 34 -1.18 19.27 -2.82
C THR A 34 -1.47 19.30 -4.34
N GLN A 35 -2.63 19.84 -4.74
CA GLN A 35 -2.92 20.05 -6.16
C GLN A 35 -1.89 20.94 -6.83
N ALA A 36 -1.55 22.08 -6.21
CA ALA A 36 -0.54 22.99 -6.73
C ALA A 36 0.83 22.31 -6.88
N TYR A 37 1.21 21.52 -5.89
CA TYR A 37 2.46 20.74 -5.95
C TYR A 37 2.45 19.69 -7.09
N MET A 38 1.34 18.99 -7.29
CA MET A 38 1.19 18.05 -8.41
C MET A 38 1.34 18.75 -9.76
N VAL A 39 0.69 19.90 -9.94
CA VAL A 39 0.77 20.70 -11.17
C VAL A 39 2.20 21.17 -11.41
N SER A 40 2.93 21.59 -10.38
CA SER A 40 4.33 22.00 -10.50
C SER A 40 5.25 20.86 -10.95
N ALA A 41 4.87 19.62 -10.68
CA ALA A 41 5.58 18.41 -11.13
C ALA A 41 5.07 17.86 -12.48
N GLY A 42 4.17 18.59 -13.16
CA GLY A 42 3.59 18.18 -14.42
C GLY A 42 2.47 17.13 -14.32
N VAL A 43 1.92 16.92 -13.12
CA VAL A 43 0.83 15.99 -12.88
C VAL A 43 -0.49 16.76 -12.73
N PRO A 44 -1.57 16.39 -13.46
CA PRO A 44 -2.85 17.07 -13.35
C PRO A 44 -3.40 17.02 -11.91
N GLY A 45 -3.72 18.18 -11.34
CA GLY A 45 -4.30 18.28 -9.99
C GLY A 45 -5.66 17.59 -9.85
N ALA A 46 -6.38 17.40 -10.95
CA ALA A 46 -7.64 16.66 -10.98
C ALA A 46 -7.50 15.16 -10.62
N LEU A 47 -6.29 14.62 -10.65
CA LEU A 47 -6.00 13.24 -10.23
C LEU A 47 -5.91 13.07 -8.71
N LEU A 48 -5.88 14.16 -7.94
CA LEU A 48 -5.72 14.09 -6.49
C LEU A 48 -6.78 13.25 -5.77
N PRO A 49 -8.09 13.32 -6.10
CA PRO A 49 -9.08 12.43 -5.49
C PRO A 49 -8.78 10.95 -5.69
N MET A 50 -8.30 10.58 -6.88
CA MET A 50 -7.87 9.21 -7.18
C MET A 50 -6.66 8.80 -6.36
N VAL A 51 -5.68 9.68 -6.20
CA VAL A 51 -4.48 9.45 -5.38
C VAL A 51 -4.88 9.21 -3.92
N ILE A 52 -5.73 10.07 -3.35
CA ILE A 52 -6.22 9.93 -1.98
C ILE A 52 -6.97 8.60 -1.81
N ALA A 53 -7.87 8.27 -2.74
CA ALA A 53 -8.62 7.02 -2.69
C ALA A 53 -7.69 5.79 -2.75
N LEU A 54 -6.70 5.80 -3.62
CA LEU A 54 -5.72 4.72 -3.72
C LEU A 54 -4.92 4.57 -2.42
N GLU A 55 -4.43 5.67 -1.86
CA GLU A 55 -3.62 5.65 -0.63
C GLU A 55 -4.43 5.20 0.58
N VAL A 56 -5.62 5.77 0.79
CA VAL A 56 -6.45 5.44 1.96
C VAL A 56 -7.07 4.06 1.82
N LEU A 57 -7.77 3.78 0.74
CA LEU A 57 -8.45 2.50 0.54
C LEU A 57 -7.46 1.35 0.32
N GLY A 58 -6.39 1.59 -0.44
CA GLY A 58 -5.31 0.63 -0.63
C GLY A 58 -4.59 0.32 0.67
N GLY A 59 -4.29 1.33 1.48
CA GLY A 59 -3.70 1.15 2.81
C GLY A 59 -4.60 0.33 3.74
N ILE A 60 -5.89 0.63 3.81
CA ILE A 60 -6.86 -0.14 4.60
C ILE A 60 -6.94 -1.58 4.10
N ALA A 61 -7.01 -1.79 2.78
CA ALA A 61 -7.05 -3.12 2.19
C ALA A 61 -5.80 -3.96 2.55
N LEU A 62 -4.62 -3.34 2.59
CA LEU A 62 -3.39 -4.01 3.04
C LEU A 62 -3.43 -4.37 4.53
N ILE A 63 -3.96 -3.48 5.39
CA ILE A 63 -4.07 -3.75 6.83
C ILE A 63 -4.94 -4.98 7.07
N VAL A 64 -6.12 -5.04 6.47
CA VAL A 64 -7.04 -6.17 6.64
C VAL A 64 -6.65 -7.40 5.81
N GLY A 65 -5.73 -7.23 4.86
CA GLY A 65 -5.28 -8.30 3.96
C GLY A 65 -6.36 -8.71 2.95
N TYR A 66 -7.00 -7.73 2.31
CA TYR A 66 -8.01 -7.95 1.27
C TYR A 66 -7.41 -7.71 -0.11
N ARG A 67 -7.52 -8.72 -0.98
CA ARG A 67 -6.91 -8.73 -2.33
C ARG A 67 -5.46 -8.24 -2.31
N THR A 68 -4.72 -8.65 -1.32
CA THR A 68 -3.40 -8.13 -0.95
C THR A 68 -2.44 -8.09 -2.14
N ARG A 69 -2.43 -9.13 -2.96
CA ARG A 69 -1.54 -9.21 -4.13
C ARG A 69 -1.81 -8.10 -5.14
N ILE A 70 -3.07 -7.90 -5.52
CA ILE A 70 -3.45 -6.88 -6.53
C ILE A 70 -3.22 -5.49 -5.97
N VAL A 71 -3.64 -5.25 -4.73
CA VAL A 71 -3.48 -3.96 -4.05
C VAL A 71 -2.00 -3.62 -3.90
N ALA A 72 -1.18 -4.57 -3.46
CA ALA A 72 0.26 -4.36 -3.29
C ALA A 72 0.96 -4.04 -4.63
N ILE A 73 0.60 -4.70 -5.73
CA ILE A 73 1.13 -4.39 -7.06
C ILE A 73 0.74 -2.98 -7.48
N ALA A 74 -0.52 -2.62 -7.35
CA ALA A 74 -1.01 -1.29 -7.72
C ALA A 74 -0.33 -0.18 -6.91
N MET A 75 -0.19 -0.39 -5.61
CA MET A 75 0.47 0.57 -4.72
C MET A 75 1.98 0.63 -4.94
N ALA A 76 2.64 -0.48 -5.27
CA ALA A 76 4.05 -0.49 -5.64
C ALA A 76 4.29 0.31 -6.93
N ALA A 77 3.49 0.10 -7.97
CA ALA A 77 3.57 0.86 -9.21
C ALA A 77 3.33 2.36 -8.99
N PHE A 78 2.31 2.71 -8.19
CA PHE A 78 2.04 4.10 -7.78
C PHE A 78 3.23 4.71 -7.05
N THR A 79 3.81 3.99 -6.10
CA THR A 79 4.93 4.48 -5.27
C THR A 79 6.19 4.72 -6.11
N VAL A 80 6.49 3.83 -7.05
CA VAL A 80 7.61 4.00 -7.98
C VAL A 80 7.37 5.21 -8.88
N ALA A 81 6.18 5.35 -9.45
CA ALA A 81 5.83 6.50 -10.28
C ALA A 81 5.95 7.82 -9.49
N ALA A 82 5.41 7.87 -8.27
CA ALA A 82 5.52 9.04 -7.40
C ALA A 82 6.97 9.36 -7.04
N ALA A 83 7.79 8.33 -6.79
CA ALA A 83 9.21 8.51 -6.49
C ALA A 83 9.94 9.29 -7.59
N PHE A 84 9.76 8.88 -8.84
CA PHE A 84 10.43 9.54 -9.97
C PHE A 84 9.78 10.87 -10.37
N LEU A 85 8.48 11.02 -10.23
CA LEU A 85 7.79 12.27 -10.57
C LEU A 85 8.07 13.40 -9.58
N PHE A 86 8.15 13.08 -8.29
CA PHE A 86 8.22 14.11 -7.24
C PHE A 86 9.57 14.21 -6.55
N HIS A 87 10.44 13.20 -6.67
CA HIS A 87 11.68 13.10 -5.89
C HIS A 87 12.92 12.89 -6.77
N SER A 88 12.93 13.39 -7.99
CA SER A 88 14.06 13.24 -8.92
C SER A 88 15.10 14.36 -8.81
N ALA A 89 14.87 15.39 -8.00
CA ALA A 89 15.84 16.47 -7.81
C ALA A 89 17.13 15.97 -7.15
N PRO A 90 18.31 16.59 -7.48
CA PRO A 90 19.61 16.07 -7.05
C PRO A 90 19.97 16.41 -5.59
N ASP A 91 19.12 17.10 -4.85
CA ASP A 91 19.41 17.41 -3.45
C ASP A 91 19.24 16.18 -2.54
N GLN A 92 19.92 16.20 -1.40
CA GLN A 92 20.01 15.08 -0.48
C GLN A 92 18.65 14.65 0.09
N VAL A 93 17.75 15.59 0.34
CA VAL A 93 16.42 15.30 0.88
C VAL A 93 15.59 14.56 -0.16
N GLN A 94 15.58 15.03 -1.39
CA GLN A 94 14.85 14.38 -2.48
C GLN A 94 15.40 12.98 -2.80
N GLN A 95 16.70 12.81 -2.77
CA GLN A 95 17.30 11.49 -2.93
C GLN A 95 16.91 10.52 -1.81
N ALA A 96 16.87 10.99 -0.56
CA ALA A 96 16.40 10.19 0.56
C ALA A 96 14.91 9.80 0.40
N MET A 97 14.07 10.72 -0.10
CA MET A 97 12.66 10.45 -0.39
C MET A 97 12.48 9.45 -1.54
N LEU A 98 13.29 9.56 -2.59
CA LEU A 98 13.33 8.59 -3.68
C LEU A 98 13.66 7.19 -3.16
N MET A 99 14.75 7.07 -2.40
CA MET A 99 15.19 5.80 -1.83
C MET A 99 14.15 5.20 -0.87
N LYS A 100 13.53 6.02 -0.03
CA LYS A 100 12.43 5.60 0.84
C LYS A 100 11.28 4.99 0.05
N ASN A 101 10.84 5.66 -1.00
CA ASN A 101 9.74 5.18 -1.83
C ASN A 101 10.10 3.88 -2.56
N LEU A 102 11.32 3.74 -3.05
CA LEU A 102 11.78 2.49 -3.64
C LEU A 102 11.82 1.34 -2.62
N ALA A 103 12.25 1.62 -1.38
CA ALA A 103 12.21 0.63 -0.30
C ALA A 103 10.78 0.20 0.05
N ILE A 104 9.84 1.14 0.09
CA ILE A 104 8.41 0.85 0.30
C ILE A 104 7.86 -0.01 -0.84
N ALA A 105 8.17 0.32 -2.08
CA ALA A 105 7.77 -0.47 -3.24
C ALA A 105 8.34 -1.90 -3.17
N GLY A 106 9.59 -2.06 -2.77
CA GLY A 106 10.20 -3.37 -2.51
C GLY A 106 9.44 -4.18 -1.47
N GLY A 107 9.09 -3.56 -0.34
CA GLY A 107 8.26 -4.19 0.69
C GLY A 107 6.88 -4.62 0.17
N LEU A 108 6.23 -3.77 -0.62
CA LEU A 108 4.94 -4.08 -1.26
C LEU A 108 5.06 -5.27 -2.23
N LEU A 109 6.13 -5.34 -3.01
CA LEU A 109 6.37 -6.46 -3.91
C LEU A 109 6.58 -7.79 -3.15
N ILE A 110 7.25 -7.76 -2.00
CA ILE A 110 7.37 -8.94 -1.14
C ILE A 110 6.00 -9.43 -0.66
N LEU A 111 5.07 -8.51 -0.34
CA LEU A 111 3.71 -8.88 0.06
C LEU A 111 2.94 -9.63 -1.06
N THR A 112 3.27 -9.41 -2.33
CA THR A 112 2.61 -10.10 -3.43
C THR A 112 2.83 -11.62 -3.41
N SER A 113 3.95 -12.08 -2.86
CA SER A 113 4.28 -13.50 -2.75
C SER A 113 3.57 -14.22 -1.60
N ARG A 114 3.02 -13.47 -0.65
CA ARG A 114 2.44 -14.01 0.58
C ARG A 114 0.91 -14.04 0.63
N ASN A 115 0.23 -13.46 -0.35
CA ASN A 115 -1.25 -13.36 -0.41
C ASN A 115 -1.89 -12.87 0.91
N GLY A 116 -1.28 -11.88 1.55
CA GLY A 116 -1.78 -11.29 2.79
C GLY A 116 -1.45 -12.06 4.07
N GLY A 117 -0.71 -13.17 3.98
CA GLY A 117 -0.35 -13.97 5.14
C GLY A 117 -1.53 -14.68 5.80
N SER A 118 -1.27 -15.37 6.92
CA SER A 118 -2.27 -16.21 7.59
C SER A 118 -3.35 -15.41 8.32
N TRP A 119 -3.02 -14.21 8.81
CA TRP A 119 -3.96 -13.32 9.50
C TRP A 119 -4.45 -12.23 8.58
N SER A 120 -5.26 -12.62 7.60
CA SER A 120 -5.78 -11.75 6.55
C SER A 120 -7.17 -12.22 6.10
N LEU A 121 -7.93 -11.32 5.48
CA LEU A 121 -9.19 -11.68 4.82
C LEU A 121 -8.97 -12.64 3.65
N ASP A 122 -7.86 -12.48 2.93
CA ASP A 122 -7.51 -13.37 1.82
C ASP A 122 -7.34 -14.83 2.31
N ALA A 123 -6.64 -15.03 3.42
CA ALA A 123 -6.48 -16.36 4.02
C ALA A 123 -7.80 -16.94 4.52
N ARG A 124 -8.65 -16.12 5.13
CA ARG A 124 -9.99 -16.52 5.57
C ARG A 124 -10.86 -16.95 4.40
N ASN A 125 -10.88 -16.16 3.34
CA ASN A 125 -11.68 -16.46 2.15
C ASN A 125 -11.17 -17.72 1.43
N ALA A 126 -9.86 -17.93 1.34
CA ALA A 126 -9.27 -19.15 0.80
C ALA A 126 -9.68 -20.40 1.62
N GLY A 127 -9.67 -20.29 2.95
CA GLY A 127 -10.16 -21.34 3.85
C GLY A 127 -11.63 -21.69 3.66
N LEU A 128 -12.48 -20.70 3.43
CA LEU A 128 -13.91 -20.90 3.16
C LEU A 128 -14.18 -21.53 1.78
N SER A 129 -13.29 -21.30 0.82
CA SER A 129 -13.41 -21.82 -0.55
C SER A 129 -12.80 -23.23 -0.72
N ALA A 130 -12.15 -23.77 0.31
CA ALA A 130 -11.55 -25.11 0.25
C ALA A 130 -12.63 -26.21 0.30
N PRO A 131 -12.56 -27.24 -0.58
CA PRO A 131 -13.61 -28.26 -0.71
C PRO A 131 -13.90 -29.10 0.55
N GLY A 132 -13.05 -29.05 1.55
CA GLY A 132 -13.21 -29.79 2.81
C GLY A 132 -13.92 -29.01 3.95
N ASN A 133 -14.25 -27.75 3.77
CA ASN A 133 -14.74 -26.90 4.87
C ASN A 133 -16.26 -26.97 5.08
N LEU A 134 -16.97 -27.55 4.12
CA LEU A 134 -18.45 -27.75 4.24
C LEU A 134 -18.83 -28.81 5.28
N LEU A 135 -17.88 -29.68 5.67
CA LEU A 135 -18.13 -30.78 6.62
C LEU A 135 -17.73 -30.45 8.08
N ARG A 136 -17.17 -29.26 8.34
CA ARG A 136 -16.73 -28.87 9.70
C ARG A 136 -17.81 -28.11 10.51
N ASN A 137 -18.94 -27.80 9.89
CA ASN A 137 -20.04 -27.06 10.52
C ASN A 137 -21.26 -27.94 10.82
N PHE A 138 -21.08 -29.26 10.86
CA PHE A 138 -22.10 -30.22 11.32
C PHE A 138 -21.61 -31.01 12.53
#